data_5e1482d949d80ec2fa90240780c2f15e
#
_entry.id   5e1482d949d80ec2fa90240780c2f15e
#
_cell.length_a   1.000
_cell.length_b   1.000
_cell.length_c   1.000
_cell.angle_alpha   90.00
_cell.angle_beta   90.00
_cell.angle_gamma   90.00
#
_symmetry.space_group_name_H-M   'P 1'
#
loop_
_entity.id
_entity.type
_entity.pdbx_description
1 polymer ?
#
loop_
_entity_poly.entity_id
_entity_poly.type
_entity_poly.pdbx_seq_one_letter_code
_entity_poly.pdbx_strand_id
1 'polypeptide(L)'
;LYPSSLDAYTAARSPLFTEAVLNLNADLRLRGAFQWDPHAHQTHRRQLSLNYAKDSRKIVNLGYIYTNPDIETRPGLAQEEANASLIWPVTNQWSAIGAWNFDLDRSQTLETLLGIEYNDCCWKSRLIFRRFIRPTRYVLPLINDPSSATEFATIDTLYATMDNGVFFEVQLKGLATLGRRLDSLLNDTIQGYRSREDQIGH
;
A
#
# COMPACT_ATOMS: atom_id res chain seq x y z
N LEU A 1 16.21 -12.18 4.93
CA LEU A 1 17.60 -11.88 4.52
C LEU A 1 18.24 -11.13 5.68
N TYR A 2 19.10 -11.81 6.41
CA TYR A 2 19.88 -11.23 7.51
C TYR A 2 20.98 -10.34 6.92
N PRO A 3 21.28 -9.18 7.51
CA PRO A 3 22.43 -8.40 7.10
C PRO A 3 23.70 -9.25 7.28
N SER A 4 24.48 -9.34 6.23
CA SER A 4 25.72 -10.13 6.20
C SER A 4 26.91 -9.43 6.87
N SER A 5 26.70 -8.29 7.53
CA SER A 5 27.74 -7.56 8.24
C SER A 5 27.83 -8.06 9.69
N LEU A 6 29.02 -8.47 10.11
CA LEU A 6 29.34 -8.84 11.50
C LEU A 6 28.97 -7.73 12.50
N ASP A 7 28.88 -6.48 12.07
CA ASP A 7 28.53 -5.32 12.87
C ASP A 7 27.12 -5.37 13.46
N ALA A 8 26.17 -6.02 12.78
CA ALA A 8 24.82 -6.21 13.31
C ALA A 8 24.78 -7.09 14.57
N TYR A 9 25.78 -7.97 14.76
CA TYR A 9 25.90 -8.83 15.93
C TYR A 9 26.71 -8.23 17.06
N THR A 10 27.46 -7.16 16.80
CA THR A 10 28.28 -6.46 17.79
C THR A 10 27.63 -5.22 18.38
N ALA A 11 26.48 -4.83 17.84
CA ALA A 11 25.72 -3.70 18.38
C ALA A 11 25.22 -4.00 19.80
N ALA A 12 25.74 -3.29 20.79
CA ALA A 12 25.43 -3.48 22.21
C ALA A 12 23.97 -3.12 22.58
N ARG A 13 23.20 -2.53 21.65
CA ARG A 13 21.80 -2.11 21.85
C ARG A 13 20.98 -2.33 20.60
N SER A 14 19.77 -2.86 20.75
CA SER A 14 18.81 -3.02 19.66
C SER A 14 18.10 -1.69 19.36
N PRO A 15 17.62 -1.44 18.12
CA PRO A 15 16.74 -0.33 17.80
C PRO A 15 15.49 -0.34 18.70
N LEU A 16 15.11 0.84 19.17
CA LEU A 16 13.87 1.01 19.94
C LEU A 16 12.68 1.09 18.99
N PHE A 17 11.72 0.20 19.16
CA PHE A 17 10.45 0.23 18.46
C PHE A 17 9.33 0.60 19.43
N THR A 18 8.53 1.59 19.07
CA THR A 18 7.36 2.04 19.83
C THR A 18 6.15 2.09 18.93
N GLU A 19 5.05 1.53 19.40
CA GLU A 19 3.76 1.58 18.74
C GLU A 19 2.69 2.04 19.72
N ALA A 20 1.82 2.94 19.27
CA ALA A 20 0.67 3.42 20.02
C ALA A 20 -0.59 3.29 19.14
N VAL A 21 -1.65 2.74 19.72
CA VAL A 21 -2.97 2.63 19.09
C VAL A 21 -3.99 3.29 19.99
N LEU A 22 -4.66 4.31 19.47
CA LEU A 22 -5.69 5.05 20.15
C LEU A 22 -7.03 4.81 19.45
N ASN A 23 -7.99 4.21 20.13
CA ASN A 23 -9.36 4.12 19.68
C ASN A 23 -10.11 5.34 20.22
N LEU A 24 -10.27 6.37 19.38
CA LEU A 24 -10.92 7.62 19.78
C LEU A 24 -12.42 7.42 20.00
N ASN A 25 -13.02 6.53 19.21
CA ASN A 25 -14.38 6.02 19.40
C ASN A 25 -14.50 4.63 18.70
N ALA A 26 -15.72 4.08 18.63
CA ALA A 26 -15.97 2.78 18.02
C ALA A 26 -15.56 2.71 16.53
N ASP A 27 -15.63 3.84 15.82
CA ASP A 27 -15.45 3.93 14.38
C ASP A 27 -14.11 4.55 13.96
N LEU A 28 -13.39 5.21 14.90
CA LEU A 28 -12.19 6.00 14.58
C LEU A 28 -10.99 5.53 15.39
N ARG A 29 -9.94 5.11 14.64
CA ARG A 29 -8.68 4.61 15.19
C ARG A 29 -7.50 5.41 14.65
N LEU A 30 -6.64 5.84 15.57
CA LEU A 30 -5.34 6.43 15.27
C LEU A 30 -4.24 5.45 15.68
N ARG A 31 -3.28 5.20 14.79
CA ARG A 31 -2.12 4.35 15.06
C ARG A 31 -0.85 5.13 14.70
N GLY A 32 0.09 5.16 15.63
CA GLY A 32 1.42 5.69 15.45
C GLY A 32 2.47 4.62 15.71
N ALA A 33 3.50 4.53 14.87
CA ALA A 33 4.65 3.68 15.08
C ALA A 33 5.94 4.47 14.83
N PHE A 34 6.95 4.22 15.66
CA PHE A 34 8.22 4.93 15.62
C PHE A 34 9.35 3.94 15.91
N GLN A 35 10.40 3.99 15.10
CA GLN A 35 11.61 3.20 15.26
C GLN A 35 12.82 4.11 15.29
N TRP A 36 13.59 4.02 16.36
CA TRP A 36 14.79 4.82 16.58
C TRP A 36 15.99 3.94 16.89
N ASP A 37 17.12 4.27 16.27
CA ASP A 37 18.39 3.62 16.53
C ASP A 37 19.23 4.47 17.49
N PRO A 38 19.54 3.94 18.70
CA PRO A 38 20.37 4.64 19.68
C PRO A 38 21.85 4.74 19.30
N HIS A 39 22.35 3.91 18.36
CA HIS A 39 23.76 3.96 17.92
C HIS A 39 23.97 5.01 16.85
N ALA A 40 23.12 5.00 15.84
CA ALA A 40 23.21 5.97 14.75
C ALA A 40 22.59 7.33 15.11
N HIS A 41 21.89 7.44 16.27
CA HIS A 41 21.11 8.60 16.67
C HIS A 41 20.11 9.05 15.59
N GLN A 42 19.57 8.08 14.84
CA GLN A 42 18.70 8.33 13.69
C GLN A 42 17.35 7.64 13.84
N THR A 43 16.34 8.25 13.25
CA THR A 43 15.01 7.66 13.12
C THR A 43 14.98 6.80 11.88
N HIS A 44 14.76 5.48 12.02
CA HIS A 44 14.65 4.58 10.88
C HIS A 44 13.27 4.59 10.27
N ARG A 45 12.21 4.66 11.09
CA ARG A 45 10.84 4.59 10.58
C ARG A 45 9.89 5.41 11.44
N ARG A 46 9.00 6.13 10.76
CA ARG A 46 7.82 6.80 11.35
C ARG A 46 6.60 6.42 10.54
N GLN A 47 5.55 6.08 11.23
CA GLN A 47 4.27 5.77 10.58
C GLN A 47 3.15 6.38 11.41
N LEU A 48 2.22 7.03 10.71
CA LEU A 48 0.99 7.55 11.29
C LEU A 48 -0.18 7.12 10.41
N SER A 49 -1.24 6.58 10.98
CA SER A 49 -2.44 6.24 10.24
C SER A 49 -3.69 6.58 11.02
N LEU A 50 -4.66 7.15 10.33
CA LEU A 50 -6.00 7.45 10.82
C LEU A 50 -7.00 6.63 10.01
N ASN A 51 -7.78 5.79 10.69
CA ASN A 51 -8.74 4.91 10.07
C ASN A 51 -10.13 5.20 10.66
N TYR A 52 -11.05 5.58 9.80
CA TYR A 52 -12.46 5.70 10.10
C TYR A 52 -13.24 4.63 9.35
N ALA A 53 -13.99 3.79 10.08
CA ALA A 53 -14.79 2.72 9.50
C ALA A 53 -16.04 2.51 10.35
N LYS A 54 -17.15 3.14 9.94
CA LYS A 54 -18.45 2.98 10.60
C LYS A 54 -19.17 1.71 10.12
N ASP A 55 -19.11 1.46 8.84
CA ASP A 55 -19.67 0.28 8.18
C ASP A 55 -18.87 0.00 6.88
N SER A 56 -19.21 -1.07 6.16
CA SER A 56 -18.51 -1.45 4.92
C SER A 56 -18.62 -0.43 3.77
N ARG A 57 -19.45 0.60 3.90
CA ARG A 57 -19.65 1.66 2.90
C ARG A 57 -19.15 3.02 3.36
N LYS A 58 -18.73 3.17 4.63
CA LYS A 58 -18.22 4.42 5.18
C LYS A 58 -16.85 4.20 5.75
N ILE A 59 -15.87 4.20 4.88
CA ILE A 59 -14.47 3.98 5.20
C ILE A 59 -13.67 5.19 4.72
N VAL A 60 -12.84 5.75 5.58
CA VAL A 60 -11.84 6.78 5.23
C VAL A 60 -10.55 6.43 5.92
N ASN A 61 -9.48 6.33 5.16
CA ASN A 61 -8.14 6.11 5.69
C ASN A 61 -7.20 7.20 5.21
N LEU A 62 -6.36 7.66 6.12
CA LEU A 62 -5.24 8.53 5.86
C LEU A 62 -3.99 7.90 6.46
N GLY A 63 -2.90 7.92 5.74
CA GLY A 63 -1.64 7.35 6.20
C GLY A 63 -0.44 8.17 5.75
N TYR A 64 0.59 8.13 6.58
CA TYR A 64 1.90 8.70 6.31
C TYR A 64 2.96 7.72 6.78
N ILE A 65 3.94 7.44 5.94
CA ILE A 65 5.07 6.56 6.22
C ILE A 65 6.34 7.28 5.82
N TYR A 66 7.29 7.31 6.73
CA TYR A 66 8.67 7.72 6.49
C TYR A 66 9.60 6.58 6.86
N THR A 67 10.49 6.21 5.95
CA THR A 67 11.55 5.23 6.20
C THR A 67 12.87 5.84 5.75
N ASN A 68 13.81 5.97 6.69
CA ASN A 68 15.16 6.41 6.37
C ASN A 68 15.90 5.25 5.69
N PRO A 69 16.59 5.48 4.57
CA PRO A 69 17.45 4.46 3.99
C PRO A 69 18.58 4.18 4.96
N ASP A 70 18.70 2.97 5.41
CA ASP A 70 19.88 2.49 6.07
C ASP A 70 20.95 2.32 4.98
N ILE A 71 22.00 3.16 5.05
CA ILE A 71 23.06 3.23 4.02
C ILE A 71 23.77 1.88 3.87
N GLU A 72 23.79 1.07 4.93
CA GLU A 72 24.49 -0.22 4.95
C GLU A 72 23.65 -1.36 4.41
N THR A 73 22.33 -1.39 4.68
CA THR A 73 21.47 -2.51 4.30
C THR A 73 20.65 -2.26 3.02
N ARG A 74 20.37 -1.01 2.69
CA ARG A 74 19.64 -0.59 1.47
C ARG A 74 20.11 0.79 1.04
N PRO A 75 21.24 0.89 0.36
CA PRO A 75 21.72 2.18 -0.11
C PRO A 75 20.71 2.81 -1.09
N GLY A 76 20.17 3.95 -0.73
CA GLY A 76 19.68 4.89 -1.71
C GLY A 76 18.19 5.13 -1.84
N LEU A 77 17.30 4.66 -0.94
CA LEU A 77 15.88 4.96 -1.07
C LEU A 77 15.26 5.37 0.27
N ALA A 78 15.38 6.66 0.60
CA ALA A 78 14.43 7.28 1.50
C ALA A 78 13.04 7.04 0.91
N GLN A 79 12.12 6.58 1.72
CA GLN A 79 10.73 6.41 1.32
C GLN A 79 9.89 7.30 2.20
N GLU A 80 9.28 8.30 1.60
CA GLU A 80 8.36 9.18 2.27
C GLU A 80 7.05 9.20 1.47
N GLU A 81 6.01 8.57 2.02
CA GLU A 81 4.75 8.37 1.32
C GLU A 81 3.56 8.85 2.14
N ALA A 82 2.63 9.51 1.46
CA ALA A 82 1.30 9.81 1.96
C ALA A 82 0.26 9.00 1.18
N ASN A 83 -0.70 8.43 1.90
CA ASN A 83 -1.81 7.72 1.28
C ASN A 83 -3.15 8.18 1.83
N ALA A 84 -4.15 8.15 0.97
CA ALA A 84 -5.53 8.43 1.33
C ALA A 84 -6.43 7.44 0.59
N SER A 85 -7.42 6.87 1.28
CA SER A 85 -8.42 6.04 0.62
C SER A 85 -9.79 6.24 1.24
N LEU A 86 -10.83 6.07 0.42
CA LEU A 86 -12.20 6.25 0.86
C LEU A 86 -13.16 5.32 0.13
N ILE A 87 -14.21 4.91 0.84
CA ILE A 87 -15.46 4.42 0.30
C ILE A 87 -16.56 5.21 0.96
N TRP A 88 -17.40 5.88 0.17
CA TRP A 88 -18.43 6.74 0.72
C TRP A 88 -19.76 6.60 -0.03
N PRO A 89 -20.88 6.37 0.67
CA PRO A 89 -22.18 6.32 0.04
C PRO A 89 -22.63 7.72 -0.39
N VAL A 90 -22.83 7.89 -1.68
CA VAL A 90 -23.39 9.11 -2.27
C VAL A 90 -24.92 9.08 -2.17
N THR A 91 -25.50 7.90 -2.39
CA THR A 91 -26.92 7.60 -2.22
C THR A 91 -27.09 6.23 -1.55
N ASN A 92 -28.32 5.78 -1.33
CA ASN A 92 -28.58 4.45 -0.77
C ASN A 92 -28.03 3.32 -1.68
N GLN A 93 -27.98 3.55 -2.99
CA GLN A 93 -27.55 2.56 -3.99
C GLN A 93 -26.14 2.85 -4.52
N TRP A 94 -25.68 4.11 -4.55
CA TRP A 94 -24.41 4.50 -5.12
C TRP A 94 -23.37 4.79 -4.05
N SER A 95 -22.17 4.27 -4.24
CA SER A 95 -20.99 4.59 -3.44
C SER A 95 -19.85 5.05 -4.32
N ALA A 96 -19.13 6.07 -3.87
CA ALA A 96 -17.87 6.51 -4.44
C ALA A 96 -16.72 5.72 -3.81
N ILE A 97 -15.72 5.39 -4.63
CA ILE A 97 -14.52 4.67 -4.22
C ILE A 97 -13.33 5.51 -4.68
N GLY A 98 -12.36 5.71 -3.80
CA GLY A 98 -11.14 6.43 -4.15
C GLY A 98 -9.95 5.95 -3.35
N ALA A 99 -8.77 5.96 -3.98
CA ALA A 99 -7.49 5.80 -3.30
C ALA A 99 -6.41 6.61 -4.03
N TRP A 100 -5.48 7.13 -3.26
CA TRP A 100 -4.37 7.94 -3.76
C TRP A 100 -3.14 7.70 -2.91
N ASN A 101 -2.02 7.35 -3.56
CA ASN A 101 -0.71 7.20 -2.96
C ASN A 101 0.26 8.17 -3.61
N PHE A 102 0.97 8.91 -2.80
CA PHE A 102 1.89 9.95 -3.23
C PHE A 102 3.27 9.77 -2.57
N ASP A 103 4.31 9.77 -3.38
CA ASP A 103 5.71 9.81 -2.96
C ASP A 103 6.11 11.27 -2.74
N LEU A 104 6.36 11.63 -1.48
CA LEU A 104 6.73 12.98 -1.08
C LEU A 104 8.18 13.30 -1.41
N ASP A 105 9.08 12.29 -1.37
CA ASP A 105 10.49 12.45 -1.68
C ASP A 105 10.70 12.78 -3.17
N ARG A 106 10.01 12.05 -4.05
CA ARG A 106 10.07 12.25 -5.51
C ARG A 106 9.01 13.21 -6.05
N SER A 107 8.10 13.69 -5.19
CA SER A 107 6.98 14.56 -5.56
C SER A 107 6.15 13.99 -6.72
N GLN A 108 5.83 12.69 -6.65
CA GLN A 108 5.09 12.00 -7.72
C GLN A 108 3.95 11.15 -7.16
N THR A 109 2.87 11.06 -7.94
CA THR A 109 1.77 10.14 -7.63
C THR A 109 2.17 8.71 -8.01
N LEU A 110 2.15 7.81 -7.03
CA LEU A 110 2.44 6.38 -7.24
C LEU A 110 1.22 5.63 -7.77
N GLU A 111 0.06 5.94 -7.20
CA GLU A 111 -1.19 5.29 -7.56
C GLU A 111 -2.39 6.23 -7.37
N THR A 112 -3.32 6.17 -8.30
CA THR A 112 -4.64 6.78 -8.19
C THR A 112 -5.68 5.75 -8.60
N LEU A 113 -6.67 5.53 -7.74
CA LEU A 113 -7.82 4.68 -8.01
C LEU A 113 -9.08 5.50 -7.78
N LEU A 114 -9.96 5.53 -8.78
CA LEU A 114 -11.26 6.18 -8.71
C LEU A 114 -12.32 5.22 -9.21
N GLY A 115 -13.43 5.14 -8.50
CA GLY A 115 -14.49 4.21 -8.87
C GLY A 115 -15.85 4.60 -8.34
N ILE A 116 -16.84 3.97 -8.92
CA ILE A 116 -18.23 4.03 -8.48
C ILE A 116 -18.79 2.61 -8.35
N GLU A 117 -19.56 2.39 -7.32
CA GLU A 117 -20.30 1.15 -7.10
C GLU A 117 -21.78 1.46 -7.06
N TYR A 118 -22.55 0.70 -7.84
CA TYR A 118 -24.00 0.60 -7.73
C TYR A 118 -24.36 -0.72 -7.08
N ASN A 119 -25.24 -0.70 -6.11
CA ASN A 119 -25.59 -1.87 -5.33
C ASN A 119 -27.09 -1.85 -5.01
N ASP A 120 -27.81 -2.83 -5.55
CA ASP A 120 -29.25 -3.03 -5.35
C ASP A 120 -29.53 -4.41 -4.74
N CYS A 121 -30.79 -4.76 -4.54
CA CYS A 121 -31.20 -6.04 -3.95
C CYS A 121 -30.61 -7.26 -4.69
N CYS A 122 -30.60 -7.25 -6.02
CA CYS A 122 -30.38 -8.43 -6.84
C CYS A 122 -29.06 -8.40 -7.62
N TRP A 123 -28.44 -7.24 -7.80
CA TRP A 123 -27.20 -7.08 -8.53
C TRP A 123 -26.33 -5.94 -7.99
N LYS A 124 -25.06 -6.01 -8.30
CA LYS A 124 -24.05 -5.02 -7.96
C LYS A 124 -23.18 -4.80 -9.19
N SER A 125 -22.88 -3.55 -9.50
CA SER A 125 -21.91 -3.21 -10.53
C SER A 125 -20.87 -2.24 -10.01
N ARG A 126 -19.66 -2.36 -10.53
CA ARG A 126 -18.54 -1.49 -10.22
C ARG A 126 -17.84 -1.06 -11.48
N LEU A 127 -17.45 0.20 -11.52
CA LEU A 127 -16.55 0.74 -12.53
C LEU A 127 -15.38 1.39 -11.80
N ILE A 128 -14.17 0.92 -12.06
CA ILE A 128 -12.95 1.39 -11.42
C ILE A 128 -11.94 1.79 -12.49
N PHE A 129 -11.45 3.01 -12.40
CA PHE A 129 -10.27 3.50 -13.11
C PHE A 129 -9.08 3.47 -12.16
N ARG A 130 -7.97 2.86 -12.60
CA ARG A 130 -6.71 2.80 -11.84
C ARG A 130 -5.57 3.29 -12.70
N ARG A 131 -4.76 4.18 -12.15
CA ARG A 131 -3.49 4.63 -12.72
C ARG A 131 -2.40 4.36 -11.70
N PHE A 132 -1.34 3.67 -12.10
CA PHE A 132 -0.28 3.29 -11.18
C PHE A 132 1.08 3.23 -11.89
N ILE A 133 2.13 3.39 -11.09
CA ILE A 133 3.51 3.25 -11.56
C ILE A 133 3.91 1.80 -11.46
N ARG A 134 4.38 1.24 -12.59
CA ARG A 134 4.97 -0.10 -12.61
C ARG A 134 6.49 0.03 -12.57
N PRO A 135 7.17 -0.46 -11.52
CA PRO A 135 8.62 -0.53 -11.51
C PRO A 135 9.10 -1.53 -12.57
N THR A 136 9.87 -1.06 -13.52
CA THR A 136 10.50 -1.93 -14.52
C THR A 136 11.93 -2.21 -14.07
N ARG A 137 12.23 -3.46 -13.75
CA ARG A 137 13.58 -3.92 -13.46
C ARG A 137 14.23 -4.39 -14.76
N TYR A 138 15.28 -3.74 -15.19
CA TYR A 138 16.14 -4.26 -16.23
C TYR A 138 17.34 -4.96 -15.59
N VAL A 139 17.52 -6.24 -15.93
CA VAL A 139 18.73 -7.00 -15.63
C VAL A 139 19.66 -6.82 -16.81
N LEU A 140 20.70 -6.00 -16.67
CA LEU A 140 21.73 -5.89 -17.70
C LEU A 140 22.81 -6.94 -17.44
N PRO A 141 23.15 -7.79 -18.42
CA PRO A 141 24.32 -8.63 -18.30
C PRO A 141 25.58 -7.75 -18.31
N LEU A 142 26.48 -7.94 -17.35
CA LEU A 142 27.79 -7.31 -17.35
C LEU A 142 28.62 -7.92 -18.46
N ILE A 143 28.80 -7.22 -19.59
CA ILE A 143 29.50 -7.68 -20.79
C ILE A 143 30.98 -7.30 -20.70
N ASN A 144 31.69 -7.57 -19.62
CA ASN A 144 33.10 -7.18 -19.61
C ASN A 144 34.11 -8.16 -18.99
N ASP A 145 33.73 -9.40 -18.69
CA ASP A 145 34.73 -10.41 -18.31
C ASP A 145 34.33 -11.83 -18.73
N PRO A 146 35.04 -12.45 -19.67
CA PRO A 146 34.75 -13.83 -20.10
C PRO A 146 35.15 -14.90 -19.07
N SER A 147 35.71 -14.52 -17.92
CA SER A 147 36.16 -15.45 -16.88
C SER A 147 35.31 -15.38 -15.59
N SER A 148 34.41 -14.44 -15.45
CA SER A 148 33.54 -14.36 -14.28
C SER A 148 32.16 -14.93 -14.58
N ALA A 149 31.88 -16.06 -13.95
CA ALA A 149 30.55 -16.66 -13.94
C ALA A 149 29.52 -15.63 -13.39
N THR A 150 28.68 -15.09 -14.28
CA THR A 150 27.38 -14.51 -14.02
C THR A 150 27.25 -13.61 -12.78
N GLU A 151 28.00 -12.52 -12.72
CA GLU A 151 27.67 -11.42 -11.84
C GLU A 151 26.68 -10.49 -12.57
N PHE A 152 25.41 -10.56 -12.20
CA PHE A 152 24.38 -9.68 -12.75
C PHE A 152 24.34 -8.40 -11.92
N ALA A 153 24.80 -7.28 -12.47
CA ALA A 153 24.52 -5.98 -11.86
C ALA A 153 23.06 -5.62 -12.10
N THR A 154 22.29 -5.62 -11.04
CA THR A 154 20.93 -5.05 -11.06
C THR A 154 21.08 -3.53 -11.05
N ILE A 155 21.10 -2.91 -12.23
CA ILE A 155 20.92 -1.46 -12.31
C ILE A 155 19.42 -1.21 -12.12
N ASP A 156 19.03 -0.76 -10.93
CA ASP A 156 17.72 -0.18 -10.69
C ASP A 156 17.61 1.16 -11.44
N THR A 157 17.63 1.09 -12.77
CA THR A 157 17.21 2.23 -13.59
C THR A 157 15.70 2.25 -13.52
N LEU A 158 15.18 3.01 -12.56
CA LEU A 158 13.76 3.28 -12.36
C LEU A 158 13.20 4.07 -13.55
N TYR A 159 13.00 3.42 -14.68
CA TYR A 159 12.02 3.92 -15.65
C TYR A 159 10.64 3.51 -15.13
N ALA A 160 10.05 4.38 -14.33
CA ALA A 160 8.69 4.22 -13.87
C ALA A 160 7.74 4.44 -15.06
N THR A 161 7.17 3.37 -15.59
CA THR A 161 6.15 3.47 -16.63
C THR A 161 4.79 3.63 -15.96
N MET A 162 4.07 4.71 -16.31
CA MET A 162 2.68 4.89 -15.87
C MET A 162 1.77 3.95 -16.66
N ASP A 163 1.04 3.12 -15.95
CA ASP A 163 0.04 2.21 -16.53
C ASP A 163 -1.37 2.63 -16.12
N ASN A 164 -2.33 2.45 -17.03
CA ASN A 164 -3.72 2.80 -16.79
C ASN A 164 -4.59 1.55 -17.01
N GLY A 165 -5.56 1.35 -16.15
CA GLY A 165 -6.53 0.27 -16.26
C GLY A 165 -7.94 0.74 -15.98
N VAL A 166 -8.91 0.22 -16.74
CA VAL A 166 -10.33 0.37 -16.47
C VAL A 166 -10.90 -1.02 -16.20
N PHE A 167 -11.55 -1.16 -15.08
CA PHE A 167 -12.12 -2.43 -14.63
C PHE A 167 -13.62 -2.26 -14.46
N PHE A 168 -14.36 -3.17 -15.05
CA PHE A 168 -15.81 -3.24 -14.93
C PHE A 168 -16.20 -4.62 -14.40
N GLU A 169 -17.08 -4.63 -13.40
CA GLU A 169 -17.59 -5.84 -12.77
C GLU A 169 -19.11 -5.74 -12.63
N VAL A 170 -19.79 -6.85 -12.92
CA VAL A 170 -21.21 -7.04 -12.60
C VAL A 170 -21.35 -8.34 -11.84
N GLN A 171 -21.99 -8.27 -10.70
CA GLN A 171 -22.29 -9.40 -9.84
C GLN A 171 -23.80 -9.56 -9.69
N LEU A 172 -24.31 -10.74 -9.99
CA LEU A 172 -25.68 -11.15 -9.72
C LEU A 172 -25.70 -11.85 -8.35
N LYS A 173 -26.40 -11.25 -7.39
CA LYS A 173 -26.47 -11.79 -6.03
C LYS A 173 -27.27 -13.09 -6.03
N GLY A 174 -26.68 -14.17 -5.50
CA GLY A 174 -27.32 -15.49 -5.40
C GLY A 174 -27.13 -16.41 -6.60
N LEU A 175 -26.51 -16.00 -7.71
CA LEU A 175 -26.34 -16.84 -8.89
C LEU A 175 -24.89 -17.22 -9.23
N ALA A 176 -23.96 -16.35 -9.09
CA ALA A 176 -22.52 -16.61 -9.21
C ALA A 176 -21.72 -15.32 -9.00
N THR A 177 -20.57 -15.40 -8.41
CA THR A 177 -19.58 -14.30 -8.34
C THR A 177 -18.70 -14.33 -9.57
N LEU A 178 -19.04 -13.54 -10.57
CA LEU A 178 -18.15 -13.19 -11.67
C LEU A 178 -17.39 -11.91 -11.27
N GLY A 179 -16.19 -12.03 -10.70
CA GLY A 179 -15.41 -10.82 -10.43
C GLY A 179 -14.58 -10.76 -9.16
N ARG A 180 -14.12 -11.85 -8.59
CA ARG A 180 -13.21 -11.86 -7.41
C ARG A 180 -11.97 -10.96 -7.53
N ARG A 181 -11.62 -10.51 -8.74
CA ARG A 181 -10.46 -9.64 -8.97
C ARG A 181 -10.62 -8.23 -8.41
N LEU A 182 -11.82 -7.65 -8.45
CA LEU A 182 -12.03 -6.30 -7.93
C LEU A 182 -12.14 -6.27 -6.41
N ASP A 183 -12.71 -7.29 -5.79
CA ASP A 183 -12.71 -7.40 -4.32
C ASP A 183 -11.29 -7.54 -3.77
N SER A 184 -10.41 -8.32 -4.41
CA SER A 184 -9.01 -8.41 -4.01
C SER A 184 -8.29 -7.07 -4.19
N LEU A 185 -8.47 -6.40 -5.32
CA LEU A 185 -7.88 -5.09 -5.58
C LEU A 185 -8.30 -4.05 -4.53
N LEU A 186 -9.59 -4.02 -4.19
CA LEU A 186 -10.10 -3.08 -3.18
C LEU A 186 -9.61 -3.43 -1.77
N ASN A 187 -9.53 -4.72 -1.43
CA ASN A 187 -9.00 -5.17 -0.15
C ASN A 187 -7.51 -4.83 0.02
N ASP A 188 -6.74 -4.92 -1.06
CA ASP A 188 -5.31 -4.58 -1.05
C ASP A 188 -5.08 -3.06 -1.01
N THR A 189 -6.00 -2.27 -1.59
CA THR A 189 -5.83 -0.82 -1.72
C THR A 189 -6.50 -0.05 -0.59
N ILE A 190 -7.62 -0.53 -0.03
CA ILE A 190 -8.44 0.17 0.96
C ILE A 190 -8.47 -0.63 2.25
N GLN A 191 -7.76 -0.16 3.26
CA GLN A 191 -7.73 -0.80 4.57
C GLN A 191 -9.13 -0.83 5.19
N GLY A 192 -9.56 -2.00 5.69
CA GLY A 192 -10.87 -2.19 6.31
C GLY A 192 -11.99 -2.48 5.30
N TYR A 193 -11.70 -2.49 4.00
CA TYR A 193 -12.64 -3.04 3.03
C TYR A 193 -12.85 -4.53 3.30
N ARG A 194 -14.11 -4.93 3.35
CA ARG A 194 -14.51 -6.34 3.40
C ARG A 194 -15.57 -6.56 2.35
N SER A 195 -15.43 -7.62 1.57
CA SER A 195 -16.50 -8.07 0.70
C SER A 195 -17.76 -8.32 1.54
N ARG A 196 -18.92 -7.90 1.06
CA ARG A 196 -20.19 -8.16 1.78
C ARG A 196 -20.51 -9.64 1.92
N GLU A 197 -19.93 -10.48 1.08
CA GLU A 197 -20.12 -11.93 1.14
C GLU A 197 -19.47 -12.54 2.38
N ASP A 198 -18.34 -11.95 2.83
CA ASP A 198 -17.67 -12.37 4.07
C ASP A 198 -18.48 -12.01 5.34
N GLN A 199 -19.47 -11.11 5.23
CA GLN A 199 -20.30 -10.68 6.34
C GLN A 199 -21.60 -11.50 6.50
N ILE A 200 -22.00 -12.26 5.48
CA ILE A 200 -23.24 -13.06 5.48
C ILE A 200 -22.96 -14.51 5.91
N GLY A 201 -21.69 -14.90 6.02
CA GLY A 201 -21.26 -16.27 6.32
C GLY A 201 -21.04 -16.57 7.82
N HIS A 202 -21.60 -15.78 8.74
CA HIS A 202 -21.59 -16.05 10.20
C HIS A 202 -22.98 -15.93 10.79
#